data_9d6b759b14dc775540f33674513a6814
#
_entry.id   9d6b759b14dc775540f33674513a6814
#
_cell.length_a   1.000
_cell.length_b   1.000
_cell.length_c   1.000
_cell.angle_alpha   90.00
_cell.angle_beta   90.00
_cell.angle_gamma   90.00
#
_symmetry.space_group_name_H-M   'P 1'
#
loop_
_entity.id
_entity.type
_entity.pdbx_description
1 polymer ?
#
loop_
_entity_poly.entity_id
_entity_poly.type
_entity_poly.pdbx_seq_one_letter_code
_entity_poly.pdbx_strand_id
1 'polypeptide(L)' 'METKRYSYLGHELHIGDNVQFKSLGHTITAHIVDFIGDKAVCKPLGWNGEPEFRNKIKEQYKVKCTSCWLVYIKNGK' A
#
# COMPACT_ATOMS: atom_id res chain seq x y z
N MET A 1 -13.83 -16.07 -12.06
CA MET A 1 -12.55 -15.74 -12.68
C MET A 1 -11.86 -14.63 -11.91
N GLU A 2 -10.60 -14.85 -11.56
CA GLU A 2 -9.91 -13.86 -10.77
C GLU A 2 -9.43 -12.71 -11.62
N THR A 3 -9.58 -11.52 -11.10
CA THR A 3 -9.05 -10.34 -11.75
C THR A 3 -7.67 -10.07 -11.17
N LYS A 4 -6.68 -10.03 -12.03
CA LYS A 4 -5.34 -9.71 -11.58
C LYS A 4 -5.19 -8.22 -11.45
N ARG A 5 -4.47 -7.81 -10.41
CA ARG A 5 -4.26 -6.40 -10.14
C ARG A 5 -2.77 -6.11 -10.11
N TYR A 6 -2.41 -4.99 -10.71
CA TYR A 6 -1.01 -4.66 -10.91
C TYR A 6 -0.68 -3.31 -10.29
N SER A 7 0.52 -3.21 -9.75
CA SER A 7 1.02 -1.98 -9.16
C SER A 7 1.39 -0.97 -10.23
N TYR A 8 1.82 0.21 -9.80
CA TYR A 8 2.26 1.26 -10.70
C TYR A 8 3.35 0.78 -11.64
N LEU A 9 4.23 -0.09 -11.15
CA LEU A 9 5.33 -0.60 -11.95
C LEU A 9 4.98 -1.89 -12.70
N GLY A 10 3.74 -2.34 -12.61
CA GLY A 10 3.32 -3.52 -13.36
C GLY A 10 3.52 -4.84 -12.67
N HIS A 11 3.79 -4.82 -11.37
CA HIS A 11 3.92 -6.07 -10.62
C HIS A 11 2.55 -6.52 -10.12
N GLU A 12 2.29 -7.81 -10.21
CA GLU A 12 1.02 -8.35 -9.74
C GLU A 12 0.94 -8.23 -8.21
N LEU A 13 -0.20 -7.78 -7.72
CA LEU A 13 -0.41 -7.58 -6.29
C LEU A 13 -1.23 -8.72 -5.71
N HIS A 14 -0.88 -9.10 -4.50
CA HIS A 14 -1.59 -10.14 -3.77
C HIS A 14 -1.85 -9.68 -2.34
N ILE A 15 -2.84 -10.30 -1.72
CA ILE A 15 -3.10 -10.03 -0.30
C ILE A 15 -1.87 -10.43 0.49
N GLY A 16 -1.46 -9.55 1.40
CA GLY A 16 -0.25 -9.78 2.18
C GLY A 16 0.99 -9.08 1.65
N ASP A 17 0.91 -8.57 0.44
CA ASP A 17 2.05 -7.86 -0.14
C ASP A 17 2.24 -6.52 0.56
N ASN A 18 3.49 -6.11 0.67
CA ASN A 18 3.82 -4.80 1.20
C ASN A 18 3.92 -3.82 0.05
N VAL A 19 3.27 -2.70 0.19
CA VAL A 19 3.26 -1.68 -0.85
C VAL A 19 3.49 -0.31 -0.21
N GLN A 20 3.86 0.64 -1.05
CA GLN A 20 3.99 2.03 -0.64
C GLN A 20 3.11 2.87 -1.54
N PHE A 21 2.60 3.96 -1.00
CA PHE A 21 1.85 4.92 -1.77
C PHE A 21 1.97 6.27 -1.08
N LYS A 22 1.62 7.31 -1.79
CA LYS A 22 1.70 8.65 -1.23
C LYS A 22 0.35 9.11 -0.74
N SER A 23 0.35 9.76 0.41
CA SER A 23 -0.85 10.34 0.98
C SER A 23 -0.47 11.62 1.67
N LEU A 24 -1.12 12.71 1.30
CA LEU A 24 -0.90 14.02 1.91
C LEU A 24 0.58 14.42 1.90
N GLY A 25 1.28 14.06 0.82
CA GLY A 25 2.69 14.41 0.69
C GLY A 25 3.65 13.49 1.41
N HIS A 26 3.14 12.47 2.05
CA HIS A 26 3.98 11.50 2.77
C HIS A 26 3.91 10.15 2.10
N THR A 27 4.96 9.38 2.24
CA THR A 27 4.99 8.02 1.73
C THR A 27 4.58 7.07 2.85
N ILE A 28 3.55 6.29 2.60
CA ILE A 28 3.04 5.33 3.57
C ILE A 28 3.39 3.93 3.11
N THR A 29 3.94 3.15 4.02
CA THR A 29 4.18 1.73 3.79
C THR A 29 3.04 0.95 4.44
N ALA A 30 2.45 0.06 3.68
CA ALA A 30 1.29 -0.69 4.17
C ALA A 30 1.31 -2.08 3.58
N HIS A 31 0.50 -2.96 4.14
CA HIS A 31 0.31 -4.27 3.52
C HIS A 31 -1.13 -4.39 3.07
N ILE A 32 -1.31 -5.16 2.01
CA ILE A 32 -2.62 -5.35 1.40
C ILE A 32 -3.38 -6.40 2.20
N VAL A 33 -4.59 -6.05 2.63
CA VAL A 33 -5.42 -6.99 3.38
C VAL A 33 -6.62 -7.44 2.56
N ASP A 34 -6.96 -6.72 1.50
CA ASP A 34 -8.11 -7.08 0.68
C ASP A 34 -8.06 -6.29 -0.62
N PHE A 35 -8.96 -6.61 -1.53
CA PHE A 35 -9.15 -5.86 -2.77
C PHE A 35 -10.61 -5.56 -2.95
N ILE A 36 -10.91 -4.36 -3.44
CA ILE A 36 -12.27 -3.96 -3.78
C ILE A 36 -12.19 -3.33 -5.16
N GLY A 37 -12.69 -4.05 -6.18
CA GLY A 37 -12.59 -3.56 -7.54
C GLY A 37 -11.13 -3.41 -7.95
N ASP A 38 -10.77 -2.22 -8.38
CA ASP A 38 -9.41 -1.92 -8.80
C ASP A 38 -8.60 -1.27 -7.67
N LYS A 39 -9.11 -1.32 -6.45
CA LYS A 39 -8.43 -0.71 -5.31
C LYS A 39 -7.94 -1.77 -4.35
N ALA A 40 -6.79 -1.51 -3.76
CA ALA A 40 -6.25 -2.36 -2.72
C ALA A 40 -6.60 -1.75 -1.38
N VAL A 41 -7.10 -2.57 -0.46
CA VAL A 41 -7.35 -2.14 0.90
C VAL A 41 -6.08 -2.42 1.67
N CYS A 42 -5.46 -1.37 2.17
CA CYS A 42 -4.14 -1.46 2.78
C CYS A 42 -4.18 -1.03 4.23
N LYS A 43 -3.48 -1.76 5.06
CA LYS A 43 -3.34 -1.40 6.46
C LYS A 43 -1.95 -0.81 6.66
N PRO A 44 -1.86 0.44 7.15
CA PRO A 44 -0.56 1.10 7.25
C PRO A 44 0.34 0.43 8.26
N LEU A 45 1.60 0.29 7.88
CA LEU A 45 2.63 -0.23 8.77
C LEU A 45 3.53 0.88 9.27
N GLY A 46 3.68 1.96 8.49
CA GLY A 46 4.52 3.07 8.86
C GLY A 46 4.46 4.16 7.82
N TRP A 47 5.11 5.25 8.09
CA TRP A 47 5.13 6.37 7.16
C TRP A 47 6.48 7.05 7.25
N ASN A 48 6.79 7.79 6.17
CA ASN A 48 8.00 8.56 6.11
C ASN A 48 7.59 10.02 6.08
N GLY A 49 7.93 10.77 7.12
CA GLY A 49 7.52 12.16 7.22
C GLY A 49 7.52 12.62 8.67
N GLU A 50 6.81 13.71 8.91
CA GLU A 50 6.80 14.34 10.23
C GLU A 50 5.94 13.59 11.21
N PRO A 51 6.30 13.62 12.51
CA PRO A 51 5.53 12.90 13.51
C PRO A 51 4.08 13.34 13.59
N GLU A 52 3.78 14.59 13.25
CA GLU A 52 2.40 15.07 13.31
C GLU A 52 1.48 14.34 12.37
N PHE A 53 2.05 13.74 11.32
CA PHE A 53 1.24 13.01 10.36
C PHE A 53 0.55 11.80 11.01
N ARG A 54 1.08 11.36 12.13
CA ARG A 54 0.51 10.23 12.84
C ARG A 54 -0.98 10.40 13.11
N ASN A 55 -1.40 11.62 13.41
CA ASN A 55 -2.79 11.90 13.70
C ASN A 55 -3.67 11.87 12.46
N LYS A 56 -3.06 11.83 11.28
CA LYS A 56 -3.80 11.85 10.02
C LYS A 56 -3.81 10.49 9.35
N ILE A 57 -3.17 9.50 9.95
CA ILE A 57 -3.12 8.17 9.36
C ILE A 57 -4.42 7.45 9.66
N LYS A 58 -5.04 6.91 8.62
CA LYS A 58 -6.27 6.16 8.77
C LYS A 58 -5.96 4.73 9.14
N GLU A 59 -6.95 4.04 9.67
CA GLU A 59 -6.78 2.63 10.00
C GLU A 59 -6.59 1.79 8.75
N GLN A 60 -7.25 2.17 7.67
CA GLN A 60 -7.13 1.48 6.40
C GLN A 60 -7.20 2.49 5.28
N TYR A 61 -6.51 2.18 4.20
CA TYR A 61 -6.52 3.00 3.01
C TYR A 61 -7.02 2.17 1.84
N LYS A 62 -7.85 2.78 1.01
CA LYS A 62 -8.27 2.18 -0.25
C LYS A 62 -7.56 2.94 -1.34
N VAL A 63 -6.61 2.29 -1.98
CA VAL A 63 -5.74 2.92 -2.94
C VAL A 63 -5.84 2.19 -4.26
N LYS A 64 -5.92 2.93 -5.36
CA LYS A 64 -5.90 2.29 -6.66
C LYS A 64 -4.63 1.47 -6.77
N CYS A 65 -4.76 0.25 -7.26
CA CYS A 65 -3.61 -0.63 -7.37
C CYS A 65 -2.50 0.01 -8.20
N THR A 66 -2.87 0.78 -9.22
CA THR A 66 -1.89 1.44 -10.06
C THR A 66 -1.29 2.69 -9.42
N SER A 67 -1.76 3.08 -8.24
CA SER A 67 -1.21 4.22 -7.53
C SER A 67 -0.27 3.82 -6.42
N CYS A 68 -0.05 2.54 -6.23
CA CYS A 68 0.89 2.06 -5.23
C CYS A 68 1.94 1.20 -5.91
N TRP A 69 3.02 0.94 -5.22
CA TRP A 69 4.08 0.10 -5.76
C TRP A 69 4.56 -0.89 -4.72
N LEU A 70 5.02 -2.02 -5.22
CA LEU A 70 5.44 -3.12 -4.39
C LEU A 70 6.74 -2.78 -3.68
N VAL A 71 6.81 -3.06 -2.39
CA VAL A 71 8.02 -2.87 -1.62
C VAL A 71 8.60 -4.23 -1.34
N TYR A 72 9.83 -4.42 -1.78
CA TYR A 72 10.49 -5.68 -1.55
C TYR A 72 11.27 -5.55 -0.25
N ILE A 73 10.75 -6.12 0.80
CA ILE A 73 11.42 -6.08 2.07
C ILE A 73 12.29 -7.30 2.21
N LYS A 74 13.57 -7.07 2.23
CA LYS A 74 14.48 -8.14 2.51
C LYS A 74 14.46 -8.39 3.95
N ASN A 75 13.93 -9.51 4.29
CA ASN A 75 13.89 -9.84 5.64
C ASN A 75 15.16 -10.27 6.14
N GLY A 76 15.85 -9.41 6.66
CA GLY A 76 16.94 -9.72 7.45
C GLY A 76 17.60 -10.92 7.18
N LYS A 77 17.37 -11.16 6.26
CA LYS A 77 17.94 -12.27 5.99
C LYS A 77 18.66 -12.17 5.06
#